data_052a739fcc03e32e60c835a7f115d5fc
#
_entry.id   052a739fcc03e32e60c835a7f115d5fc
#
_cell.length_a   1.000
_cell.length_b   1.000
_cell.length_c   1.000
_cell.angle_alpha   90.00
_cell.angle_beta   90.00
_cell.angle_gamma   90.00
#
_symmetry.space_group_name_H-M   'P 1'
#
loop_
_entity.id
_entity.type
_entity.pdbx_description
1 polymer ?
#
loop_
_entity_poly.entity_id
_entity_poly.type
_entity_poly.pdbx_seq_one_letter_code
_entity_poly.pdbx_strand_id
1 'polypeptide(L)'
;MNRVPHDAEMNVEDVSPFVFGLMIGNHVRLVGDGRELCLSGLYCLKSMVVGIESLHNVEWIIRDMPRLESLRFSGASSISSYTKSGLQIRNCSALKTLCIGDYLFYYSDHFDLHYLPHLE
;
A
#
# COMPACT_ATOMS: atom_id res chain seq x y z
N MET A 1 8.79 2.78 14.05
CA MET A 1 7.65 2.89 13.13
C MET A 1 7.72 4.22 12.38
N ASN A 2 7.61 4.18 11.08
CA ASN A 2 7.54 5.40 10.28
C ASN A 2 6.07 5.76 10.02
N ARG A 3 5.77 7.05 9.99
CA ARG A 3 4.39 7.53 9.88
C ARG A 3 4.30 8.68 8.90
N VAL A 4 3.29 8.61 8.02
CA VAL A 4 2.91 9.73 7.16
C VAL A 4 1.64 10.36 7.75
N PRO A 5 1.67 11.64 8.13
CA PRO A 5 0.51 12.28 8.77
C PRO A 5 -0.72 12.35 7.86
N HIS A 6 -1.90 12.56 8.47
CA HIS A 6 -3.13 12.82 7.71
C HIS A 6 -2.96 14.05 6.83
N ASP A 7 -3.56 14.02 5.64
CA ASP A 7 -3.59 15.13 4.67
C ASP A 7 -2.21 15.54 4.14
N ALA A 8 -1.17 14.75 4.40
CA ALA A 8 0.19 15.04 3.92
C ALA A 8 0.40 14.57 2.49
N GLU A 9 1.48 15.03 1.88
CA GLU A 9 2.00 14.42 0.67
C GLU A 9 3.07 13.40 1.03
N MET A 10 3.13 12.32 0.28
CA MET A 10 4.07 11.25 0.51
C MET A 10 5.02 11.11 -0.66
N ASN A 11 6.31 10.99 -0.35
CA ASN A 11 7.32 10.57 -1.30
C ASN A 11 7.92 9.26 -0.81
N VAL A 12 7.92 8.26 -1.66
CA VAL A 12 8.44 6.92 -1.33
C VAL A 12 9.90 6.96 -0.87
N GLU A 13 10.68 7.90 -1.39
CA GLU A 13 12.08 8.04 -1.02
C GLU A 13 12.29 8.45 0.44
N ASP A 14 11.25 9.00 1.07
CA ASP A 14 11.31 9.40 2.48
C ASP A 14 11.10 8.22 3.43
N VAL A 15 10.75 7.05 2.93
CA VAL A 15 10.57 5.86 3.76
C VAL A 15 11.92 5.21 4.00
N SER A 16 12.32 5.13 5.27
CA SER A 16 13.57 4.49 5.64
C SER A 16 13.57 3.00 5.31
N PRO A 17 14.65 2.44 4.74
CA PRO A 17 14.71 1.01 4.49
C PRO A 17 14.77 0.16 5.76
N PHE A 18 14.98 0.78 6.92
CA PHE A 18 15.07 0.09 8.21
C PHE A 18 13.78 0.12 9.02
N VAL A 19 12.71 0.68 8.47
CA VAL A 19 11.43 0.77 9.17
C VAL A 19 10.80 -0.62 9.35
N PHE A 20 10.24 -0.87 10.55
CA PHE A 20 9.52 -2.12 10.84
C PHE A 20 8.03 -2.03 10.58
N GLY A 21 7.46 -0.88 10.79
CA GLY A 21 6.06 -0.61 10.54
C GLY A 21 5.89 0.73 9.85
N LEU A 22 4.98 0.79 8.90
CA LEU A 22 4.66 2.01 8.17
C LEU A 22 3.18 2.29 8.34
N MET A 23 2.87 3.48 8.81
CA MET A 23 1.50 3.94 8.94
C MET A 23 1.29 5.16 8.06
N ILE A 24 0.39 5.04 7.09
CA ILE A 24 0.01 6.12 6.20
C ILE A 24 -1.33 6.65 6.69
N GLY A 25 -1.38 7.94 6.99
CA GLY A 25 -2.59 8.58 7.52
C GLY A 25 -3.72 8.66 6.51
N ASN A 26 -4.81 9.31 6.90
CA ASN A 26 -5.97 9.51 6.03
C ASN A 26 -5.71 10.62 5.02
N HIS A 27 -6.30 10.52 3.83
CA HIS A 27 -6.23 11.55 2.80
C HIS A 27 -4.81 11.94 2.38
N VAL A 28 -3.89 10.99 2.44
CA VAL A 28 -2.51 11.22 1.99
C VAL A 28 -2.46 11.15 0.47
N ARG A 29 -1.65 12.01 -0.13
CA ARG A 29 -1.45 12.07 -1.57
C ARG A 29 -0.01 11.77 -1.93
N LEU A 30 0.17 11.21 -3.11
CA LEU A 30 1.51 11.00 -3.63
C LEU A 30 2.08 12.35 -4.10
N VAL A 31 3.35 12.58 -3.83
CA VAL A 31 4.00 13.85 -4.19
C VAL A 31 3.96 14.06 -5.70
N GLY A 32 3.71 15.29 -6.13
CA GLY A 32 3.48 15.61 -7.52
C GLY A 32 2.19 14.96 -8.04
N ASP A 33 2.15 14.64 -9.31
CA ASP A 33 1.02 13.96 -9.94
C ASP A 33 1.33 12.48 -10.17
N GLY A 34 2.11 11.87 -9.28
CA GLY A 34 2.49 10.46 -9.37
C GLY A 34 1.28 9.54 -9.40
N ARG A 35 1.33 8.53 -10.28
CA ARG A 35 0.25 7.55 -10.43
C ARG A 35 0.67 6.14 -10.06
N GLU A 36 1.93 5.96 -9.75
CA GLU A 36 2.50 4.67 -9.43
C GLU A 36 3.32 4.78 -8.16
N LEU A 37 3.06 3.89 -7.22
CA LEU A 37 3.78 3.82 -5.96
C LEU A 37 4.41 2.44 -5.85
N CYS A 38 5.71 2.38 -6.02
CA CYS A 38 6.46 1.14 -5.93
C CYS A 38 7.21 1.07 -4.59
N LEU A 39 6.85 0.09 -3.79
CA LEU A 39 7.55 -0.23 -2.55
C LEU A 39 8.28 -1.54 -2.72
N SER A 40 9.60 -1.49 -2.68
CA SER A 40 10.42 -2.69 -2.77
C SER A 40 11.67 -2.54 -1.93
N GLY A 41 12.24 -3.67 -1.52
CA GLY A 41 13.50 -3.67 -0.78
C GLY A 41 13.43 -3.13 0.64
N LEU A 42 12.25 -2.97 1.21
CA LEU A 42 12.08 -2.61 2.61
C LEU A 42 12.19 -3.88 3.45
N TYR A 43 13.41 -4.36 3.62
CA TYR A 43 13.66 -5.70 4.15
C TYR A 43 13.28 -5.89 5.61
N CYS A 44 13.11 -4.80 6.35
CA CYS A 44 12.72 -4.87 7.76
C CYS A 44 11.22 -4.67 7.99
N LEU A 45 10.47 -4.27 6.97
CA LEU A 45 9.07 -3.93 7.11
C LEU A 45 8.24 -5.18 7.41
N LYS A 46 7.51 -5.16 8.52
CA LYS A 46 6.63 -6.24 8.94
C LYS A 46 5.15 -5.93 8.72
N SER A 47 4.78 -4.66 8.84
CA SER A 47 3.38 -4.27 8.72
C SER A 47 3.25 -2.90 8.06
N MET A 48 2.16 -2.75 7.30
CA MET A 48 1.80 -1.46 6.72
C MET A 48 0.29 -1.26 6.84
N VAL A 49 -0.10 -0.07 7.25
CA VAL A 49 -1.50 0.35 7.32
C VAL A 49 -1.66 1.61 6.51
N VAL A 50 -2.62 1.59 5.59
CA VAL A 50 -2.97 2.74 4.75
C VAL A 50 -4.31 3.28 5.21
N GLY A 51 -4.36 4.57 5.52
CA GLY A 51 -5.54 5.24 6.04
C GLY A 51 -6.67 5.41 5.01
N ILE A 52 -7.76 5.97 5.46
CA ILE A 52 -8.97 6.17 4.66
C ILE A 52 -8.70 7.18 3.54
N GLU A 53 -9.13 6.83 2.34
CA GLU A 53 -9.03 7.69 1.14
C GLU A 53 -7.61 8.19 0.87
N SER A 54 -6.63 7.37 1.19
CA SER A 54 -5.23 7.70 0.95
C SER A 54 -4.72 7.08 -0.34
N LEU A 55 -3.92 7.86 -1.07
CA LEU A 55 -3.24 7.41 -2.29
C LEU A 55 -4.21 6.82 -3.31
N HIS A 56 -5.36 7.46 -3.48
CA HIS A 56 -6.33 7.07 -4.50
C HIS A 56 -5.80 7.40 -5.90
N ASN A 57 -6.32 6.69 -6.90
CA ASN A 57 -5.87 6.79 -8.29
C ASN A 57 -4.37 6.48 -8.47
N VAL A 58 -3.82 5.67 -7.58
CA VAL A 58 -2.44 5.23 -7.60
C VAL A 58 -2.40 3.74 -7.85
N GLU A 59 -1.50 3.29 -8.71
CA GLU A 59 -1.20 1.88 -8.86
C GLU A 59 -0.14 1.50 -7.85
N TRP A 60 -0.49 0.59 -6.96
CA TRP A 60 0.40 0.08 -5.94
C TRP A 60 1.21 -1.10 -6.46
N ILE A 61 2.51 -1.02 -6.33
CA ILE A 61 3.40 -2.13 -6.63
C ILE A 61 4.20 -2.44 -5.37
N ILE A 62 3.94 -3.58 -4.76
CA ILE A 62 4.58 -4.02 -3.53
C ILE A 62 5.31 -5.32 -3.83
N ARG A 63 6.62 -5.34 -3.68
CA ARG A 63 7.40 -6.51 -4.03
C ARG A 63 8.69 -6.62 -3.22
N ASP A 64 9.21 -7.84 -3.16
CA ASP A 64 10.51 -8.15 -2.58
C ASP A 64 10.63 -7.67 -1.13
N MET A 65 9.61 -7.98 -0.33
CA MET A 65 9.58 -7.65 1.09
C MET A 65 9.50 -8.94 1.92
N PRO A 66 10.63 -9.54 2.25
CA PRO A 66 10.65 -10.88 2.84
C PRO A 66 10.09 -10.96 4.25
N ARG A 67 9.95 -9.84 4.96
CA ARG A 67 9.43 -9.82 6.33
C ARG A 67 8.05 -9.21 6.48
N LEU A 68 7.44 -8.77 5.39
CA LEU A 68 6.10 -8.19 5.43
C LEU A 68 5.07 -9.27 5.75
N GLU A 69 4.42 -9.15 6.90
CA GLU A 69 3.44 -10.13 7.38
C GLU A 69 2.00 -9.64 7.24
N SER A 70 1.80 -8.33 7.33
CA SER A 70 0.46 -7.74 7.36
C SER A 70 0.40 -6.48 6.51
N LEU A 71 -0.65 -6.40 5.70
CA LEU A 71 -0.91 -5.25 4.83
C LEU A 71 -2.39 -4.91 4.91
N ARG A 72 -2.69 -3.66 5.26
CA ARG A 72 -4.07 -3.23 5.45
C ARG A 72 -4.35 -1.91 4.73
N PHE A 73 -5.38 -1.92 3.88
CA PHE A 73 -5.93 -0.73 3.26
C PHE A 73 -7.29 -0.44 3.88
N SER A 74 -7.46 0.75 4.47
CA SER A 74 -8.66 1.06 5.25
C SER A 74 -9.91 1.36 4.40
N GLY A 75 -9.74 1.67 3.13
CA GLY A 75 -10.87 1.83 2.26
C GLY A 75 -11.19 3.29 1.91
N ALA A 76 -12.38 3.48 1.34
CA ALA A 76 -12.86 4.77 0.90
C ALA A 76 -14.33 4.94 1.25
N SER A 77 -14.79 6.18 1.34
CA SER A 77 -16.20 6.48 1.59
C SER A 77 -17.06 6.45 0.31
N SER A 78 -16.42 6.47 -0.86
CA SER A 78 -17.10 6.51 -2.14
C SER A 78 -16.33 5.73 -3.19
N ILE A 79 -17.06 5.04 -4.06
CA ILE A 79 -16.49 4.30 -5.17
C ILE A 79 -15.74 5.21 -6.16
N SER A 80 -16.17 6.45 -6.29
CA SER A 80 -15.54 7.40 -7.21
C SER A 80 -14.12 7.82 -6.79
N SER A 81 -13.76 7.59 -5.54
CA SER A 81 -12.45 7.98 -5.02
C SER A 81 -11.30 7.11 -5.55
N TYR A 82 -11.60 5.94 -6.10
CA TYR A 82 -10.58 4.97 -6.50
C TYR A 82 -10.78 4.42 -7.91
N THR A 83 -11.11 5.28 -8.85
CA THR A 83 -11.50 4.84 -10.20
C THR A 83 -10.34 4.24 -11.01
N LYS A 84 -9.09 4.53 -10.66
CA LYS A 84 -7.92 4.10 -11.42
C LYS A 84 -6.84 3.44 -10.57
N SER A 85 -7.20 3.01 -9.38
CA SER A 85 -6.23 2.33 -8.50
C SER A 85 -6.02 0.90 -8.93
N GLY A 86 -4.79 0.42 -8.80
CA GLY A 86 -4.44 -0.97 -9.02
C GLY A 86 -3.56 -1.48 -7.89
N LEU A 87 -3.45 -2.79 -7.78
CA LEU A 87 -2.64 -3.45 -6.76
C LEU A 87 -1.89 -4.61 -7.35
N GLN A 88 -0.57 -4.60 -7.19
CA GLN A 88 0.29 -5.72 -7.51
C GLN A 88 1.13 -6.04 -6.28
N ILE A 89 1.05 -7.28 -5.82
CA ILE A 89 1.88 -7.76 -4.72
C ILE A 89 2.63 -8.99 -5.21
N ARG A 90 3.95 -8.95 -5.14
CA ARG A 90 4.80 -10.02 -5.63
C ARG A 90 5.94 -10.31 -4.67
N ASN A 91 6.28 -11.58 -4.53
CA ASN A 91 7.47 -12.03 -3.83
C ASN A 91 7.56 -11.49 -2.39
N CYS A 92 6.44 -11.52 -1.68
CA CYS A 92 6.36 -11.19 -0.25
C CYS A 92 6.07 -12.47 0.52
N SER A 93 7.09 -13.28 0.72
CA SER A 93 6.94 -14.66 1.18
C SER A 93 6.40 -14.81 2.60
N ALA A 94 6.53 -13.77 3.43
CA ALA A 94 6.02 -13.80 4.81
C ALA A 94 4.59 -13.27 4.93
N LEU A 95 3.99 -12.75 3.87
CA LEU A 95 2.68 -12.12 3.95
C LEU A 95 1.60 -13.14 4.33
N LYS A 96 0.94 -12.89 5.45
CA LYS A 96 -0.13 -13.74 6.00
C LYS A 96 -1.49 -13.10 5.90
N THR A 97 -1.56 -11.78 6.06
CA THR A 97 -2.82 -11.06 6.16
C THR A 97 -2.84 -9.91 5.16
N LEU A 98 -3.86 -9.90 4.34
CA LEU A 98 -4.14 -8.79 3.42
C LEU A 98 -5.59 -8.36 3.65
N CYS A 99 -5.77 -7.12 4.09
CA CYS A 99 -7.07 -6.54 4.34
C CYS A 99 -7.30 -5.38 3.39
N ILE A 100 -8.39 -5.44 2.62
CA ILE A 100 -8.75 -4.38 1.68
C ILE A 100 -10.13 -3.89 2.05
N GLY A 101 -10.22 -2.61 2.38
CA GLY A 101 -11.47 -1.98 2.77
C GLY A 101 -12.42 -1.70 1.59
N ASP A 102 -13.53 -1.04 1.90
CA ASP A 102 -14.60 -0.79 0.94
C ASP A 102 -14.16 0.11 -0.22
N TYR A 103 -14.65 -0.20 -1.41
CA TYR A 103 -14.47 0.58 -2.66
C TYR A 103 -13.04 0.67 -3.18
N LEU A 104 -12.09 0.03 -2.54
CA LEU A 104 -10.72 0.00 -3.04
C LEU A 104 -10.62 -0.97 -4.22
N PHE A 105 -9.88 -0.53 -5.24
CA PHE A 105 -9.59 -1.34 -6.42
C PHE A 105 -10.82 -1.86 -7.17
N TYR A 106 -11.98 -1.26 -6.96
CA TYR A 106 -13.24 -1.73 -7.52
C TYR A 106 -13.22 -1.74 -9.06
N TYR A 107 -12.64 -0.70 -9.65
CA TYR A 107 -12.49 -0.59 -11.11
C TYR A 107 -11.07 -0.86 -11.56
N SER A 108 -10.31 -1.61 -10.79
CA SER A 108 -8.91 -1.87 -11.11
C SER A 108 -8.78 -2.78 -12.33
N ASP A 109 -7.96 -2.37 -13.27
CA ASP A 109 -7.53 -3.22 -14.39
C ASP A 109 -6.37 -4.11 -14.00
N HIS A 110 -5.70 -3.79 -12.89
CA HIS A 110 -4.52 -4.50 -12.42
C HIS A 110 -4.66 -4.88 -10.95
N PHE A 111 -5.07 -6.12 -10.74
CA PHE A 111 -5.10 -6.69 -9.39
C PHE A 111 -4.38 -8.03 -9.48
N ASP A 112 -3.11 -8.04 -9.06
CA ASP A 112 -2.23 -9.19 -9.23
C ASP A 112 -1.57 -9.55 -7.90
N LEU A 113 -1.84 -10.76 -7.43
CA LEU A 113 -1.21 -11.33 -6.24
C LEU A 113 -0.38 -12.53 -6.70
N HIS A 114 0.93 -12.42 -6.57
CA HIS A 114 1.84 -13.41 -7.15
C HIS A 114 2.91 -13.83 -6.16
N TYR A 115 3.09 -15.14 -6.03
CA TYR A 115 4.07 -15.75 -5.14
C TYR A 115 3.91 -15.30 -3.68
N LEU A 116 2.76 -15.68 -3.10
CA LEU A 116 2.41 -15.38 -1.71
C LEU A 116 2.09 -16.68 -0.98
N PRO A 117 3.10 -17.51 -0.68
CA PRO A 117 2.87 -18.88 -0.23
C PRO A 117 2.18 -19.00 1.13
N HIS A 118 2.21 -17.97 1.97
CA HIS A 118 1.61 -18.02 3.32
C HIS A 118 0.36 -17.15 3.46
N LEU A 119 -0.14 -16.60 2.38
CA LEU A 119 -1.34 -15.75 2.43
C LEU A 119 -2.56 -16.59 2.82
N GLU A 120 -3.28 -16.11 3.81
CA GLU A 120 -4.49 -16.73 4.30
C GLU A 120 -5.75 -15.98 3.88
#